data_bb3b949fe5e22977df0a9f5bb3afcecb
#
_entry.id   bb3b949fe5e22977df0a9f5bb3afcecb
#
_cell.length_a   1.000
_cell.length_b   1.000
_cell.length_c   1.000
_cell.angle_alpha   90.00
_cell.angle_beta   90.00
_cell.angle_gamma   90.00
#
_symmetry.space_group_name_H-M   'P 1'
#
loop_
_entity.id
_entity.type
_entity.pdbx_description
1 polymer ?
#
loop_
_entity_poly.entity_id
_entity_poly.type
_entity_poly.pdbx_seq_one_letter_code
_entity_poly.pdbx_strand_id
1 'polypeptide(L)'
;MVVTLALSDNQVVIDKYPNPSKDLGQTYYDGAHLGDLWGYQTIGIAKTQAEMDAHLAKVDQSSMGSNWGAGDIMYADLDGDGVISAKDNTADNHGDKVLLGNKTPRYNFGLNLDAAYKGFDLKVFFQGTLKRDYMPGSGAESMMFWGAVGYWQTNFF
;
A
#
# COMPACT_ATOMS: atom_id res chain seq x y z
N MET A 1 34.14 8.97 22.45
CA MET A 1 32.78 8.76 21.87
C MET A 1 32.96 8.47 20.38
N VAL A 2 32.35 7.39 19.90
CA VAL A 2 32.34 7.00 18.49
C VAL A 2 30.91 6.90 18.03
N VAL A 3 30.60 7.43 16.83
CA VAL A 3 29.30 7.34 16.18
C VAL A 3 29.53 6.70 14.83
N THR A 4 28.82 5.61 14.55
CA THR A 4 28.86 4.93 13.25
C THR A 4 27.45 4.88 12.67
N LEU A 5 27.27 5.47 11.50
CA LEU A 5 26.03 5.41 10.73
C LEU A 5 26.25 4.58 9.47
N ALA A 6 25.38 3.60 9.25
CA ALA A 6 25.29 2.85 8.01
C ALA A 6 23.91 3.12 7.38
N LEU A 7 23.89 3.38 6.08
CA LEU A 7 22.68 3.50 5.28
C LEU A 7 22.85 2.66 4.03
N SER A 8 21.85 1.84 3.74
CA SER A 8 21.81 1.02 2.54
C SER A 8 20.47 1.12 1.85
N ASP A 9 20.49 1.05 0.52
CA ASP A 9 19.29 1.02 -0.30
C ASP A 9 19.51 0.09 -1.49
N ASN A 10 18.45 -0.63 -1.86
CA ASN A 10 18.44 -1.47 -3.04
C ASN A 10 17.06 -1.44 -3.71
N GLN A 11 17.07 -1.54 -5.02
CA GLN A 11 15.89 -1.78 -5.85
C GLN A 11 16.15 -2.96 -6.77
N VAL A 12 15.12 -3.77 -6.96
CA VAL A 12 15.16 -4.87 -7.92
C VAL A 12 14.13 -4.58 -8.99
N VAL A 13 14.59 -4.51 -10.24
CA VAL A 13 13.76 -4.35 -11.42
C VAL A 13 13.71 -5.69 -12.15
N ILE A 14 12.55 -6.08 -12.59
CA ILE A 14 12.34 -7.29 -13.39
C ILE A 14 12.74 -6.99 -14.82
N ASP A 15 13.84 -7.56 -15.26
CA ASP A 15 14.34 -7.35 -16.62
C ASP A 15 13.49 -8.12 -17.64
N LYS A 16 13.17 -9.38 -17.33
CA LYS A 16 12.37 -10.22 -18.22
C LYS A 16 11.48 -11.19 -17.45
N TYR A 17 10.21 -11.26 -17.84
CA TYR A 17 9.23 -12.18 -17.26
C TYR A 17 8.23 -12.66 -18.35
N PRO A 18 7.72 -13.90 -18.31
CA PRO A 18 6.81 -14.43 -19.33
C PRO A 18 5.37 -13.86 -19.20
N ASN A 19 5.24 -12.53 -19.26
CA ASN A 19 4.01 -11.76 -19.21
C ASN A 19 4.09 -10.63 -20.26
N PRO A 20 3.98 -10.92 -21.55
CA PRO A 20 4.19 -9.96 -22.62
C PRO A 20 3.12 -8.86 -22.67
N SER A 21 1.91 -9.14 -22.15
CA SER A 21 0.83 -8.16 -22.03
C SER A 21 0.99 -7.22 -20.83
N LYS A 22 1.96 -7.48 -19.95
CA LYS A 22 2.15 -6.79 -18.68
C LYS A 22 0.90 -6.80 -17.80
N ASP A 23 0.17 -7.93 -17.79
CA ASP A 23 -1.03 -8.13 -16.98
C ASP A 23 -0.70 -7.97 -15.49
N LEU A 24 -1.38 -7.05 -14.82
CA LEU A 24 -1.22 -6.76 -13.39
C LEU A 24 -1.81 -7.83 -12.47
N GLY A 25 -2.58 -8.78 -13.01
CA GLY A 25 -3.05 -9.96 -12.31
C GLY A 25 -1.96 -11.02 -12.13
N GLN A 26 -0.86 -10.93 -12.86
CA GLN A 26 0.30 -11.80 -12.72
C GLN A 26 1.31 -11.24 -11.71
N THR A 27 2.24 -12.09 -11.27
CA THR A 27 3.21 -11.74 -10.25
C THR A 27 4.13 -10.60 -10.67
N TYR A 28 4.61 -10.62 -11.91
CA TYR A 28 5.54 -9.63 -12.46
C TYR A 28 5.31 -9.38 -13.95
N TYR A 29 5.93 -8.32 -14.45
CA TYR A 29 6.07 -7.97 -15.87
C TYR A 29 7.40 -7.26 -16.10
N ASP A 30 7.83 -7.16 -17.35
CA ASP A 30 9.09 -6.51 -17.72
C ASP A 30 9.07 -5.03 -17.33
N GLY A 31 10.05 -4.60 -16.54
CA GLY A 31 10.14 -3.26 -15.99
C GLY A 31 9.47 -3.06 -14.63
N ALA A 32 8.75 -4.04 -14.09
CA ALA A 32 8.18 -3.96 -12.76
C ALA A 32 9.26 -3.90 -11.67
N HIS A 33 9.02 -3.16 -10.60
CA HIS A 33 9.86 -3.25 -9.41
C HIS A 33 9.36 -4.35 -8.49
N LEU A 34 10.28 -5.08 -7.90
CA LEU A 34 9.92 -6.07 -6.89
C LEU A 34 9.17 -5.39 -5.74
N GLY A 35 7.97 -5.89 -5.48
CA GLY A 35 7.15 -5.40 -4.37
C GLY A 35 6.18 -4.27 -4.72
N ASP A 36 6.05 -3.91 -5.99
CA ASP A 36 5.04 -2.93 -6.43
C ASP A 36 3.63 -3.32 -6.01
N LEU A 37 2.87 -2.35 -5.54
CA LEU A 37 1.49 -2.47 -5.07
C LEU A 37 0.58 -1.63 -5.97
N TRP A 38 -0.16 -2.31 -6.82
CA TRP A 38 -1.19 -1.71 -7.65
C TRP A 38 -2.54 -1.74 -6.95
N GLY A 39 -3.31 -0.67 -7.07
CA GLY A 39 -4.65 -0.60 -6.50
C GLY A 39 -5.37 0.68 -6.90
N TYR A 40 -6.59 0.83 -6.39
CA TYR A 40 -7.43 2.01 -6.66
C TYR A 40 -7.17 3.09 -5.63
N GLN A 41 -7.04 4.32 -6.09
CA GLN A 41 -6.91 5.47 -5.21
C GLN A 41 -8.28 5.84 -4.64
N THR A 42 -8.30 6.18 -3.34
CA THR A 42 -9.52 6.65 -2.66
C THR A 42 -9.49 8.16 -2.51
N ILE A 43 -10.64 8.82 -2.65
CA ILE A 43 -10.80 10.25 -2.32
C ILE A 43 -11.25 10.47 -0.89
N GLY A 44 -11.78 9.45 -0.24
CA GLY A 44 -12.20 9.48 1.15
C GLY A 44 -13.26 8.47 1.49
N ILE A 45 -13.80 8.60 2.70
CA ILE A 45 -14.95 7.84 3.19
C ILE A 45 -16.15 8.78 3.24
N ALA A 46 -17.27 8.38 2.65
CA ALA A 46 -18.51 9.16 2.68
C ALA A 46 -19.03 9.28 4.12
N LYS A 47 -19.18 10.49 4.60
CA LYS A 47 -19.66 10.74 5.97
C LYS A 47 -21.17 10.63 6.09
N THR A 48 -21.88 10.84 4.99
CA THR A 48 -23.35 10.79 4.93
C THR A 48 -23.80 10.07 3.66
N GLN A 49 -25.04 9.58 3.67
CA GLN A 49 -25.64 8.98 2.47
C GLN A 49 -25.69 9.98 1.31
N ALA A 50 -26.02 11.24 1.59
CA ALA A 50 -26.07 12.27 0.56
C ALA A 50 -24.73 12.54 -0.12
N GLU A 51 -23.62 12.40 0.62
CA GLU A 51 -22.26 12.51 0.08
C GLU A 51 -21.95 11.33 -0.86
N MET A 52 -22.29 10.11 -0.45
CA MET A 52 -22.14 8.93 -1.31
C MET A 52 -23.02 9.03 -2.57
N ASP A 53 -24.29 9.41 -2.42
CA ASP A 53 -25.19 9.57 -3.56
C ASP A 53 -24.68 10.62 -4.55
N ALA A 54 -24.12 11.73 -4.04
CA ALA A 54 -23.51 12.77 -4.87
C ALA A 54 -22.23 12.29 -5.59
N HIS A 55 -21.48 11.38 -4.99
CA HIS A 55 -20.35 10.73 -5.62
C HIS A 55 -20.82 9.77 -6.72
N LEU A 56 -21.75 8.86 -6.39
CA LEU A 56 -22.29 7.86 -7.32
C LEU A 56 -23.06 8.48 -8.50
N ALA A 57 -23.57 9.69 -8.34
CA ALA A 57 -24.15 10.43 -9.46
C ALA A 57 -23.14 10.85 -10.54
N LYS A 58 -21.84 10.83 -10.22
CA LYS A 58 -20.75 11.23 -11.11
C LYS A 58 -19.91 10.05 -11.56
N VAL A 59 -19.77 9.04 -10.70
CA VAL A 59 -18.83 7.93 -10.89
C VAL A 59 -19.52 6.61 -10.57
N ASP A 60 -19.51 5.69 -11.50
CA ASP A 60 -19.99 4.33 -11.30
C ASP A 60 -18.86 3.47 -10.71
N GLN A 61 -18.99 3.11 -9.42
CA GLN A 61 -18.09 2.18 -8.75
C GLN A 61 -18.70 0.80 -8.49
N SER A 62 -19.70 0.40 -9.28
CA SER A 62 -20.40 -0.88 -9.14
C SER A 62 -19.49 -2.09 -9.32
N SER A 63 -18.37 -1.94 -10.03
CA SER A 63 -17.33 -2.97 -10.20
C SER A 63 -16.62 -3.33 -8.89
N MET A 64 -16.61 -2.42 -7.91
CA MET A 64 -15.98 -2.61 -6.60
C MET A 64 -16.94 -3.20 -5.55
N GLY A 65 -18.23 -3.15 -5.79
CA GLY A 65 -19.24 -3.65 -4.85
C GLY A 65 -20.63 -3.10 -5.13
N SER A 66 -21.53 -3.34 -4.18
CA SER A 66 -22.93 -2.89 -4.25
C SER A 66 -23.37 -2.36 -2.88
N ASN A 67 -24.51 -1.64 -2.88
CA ASN A 67 -25.11 -1.09 -1.66
C ASN A 67 -24.23 -0.06 -0.93
N TRP A 68 -23.68 0.85 -1.70
CA TRP A 68 -22.82 1.91 -1.19
C TRP A 68 -23.60 2.90 -0.29
N GLY A 69 -22.99 3.29 0.83
CA GLY A 69 -23.63 4.16 1.80
C GLY A 69 -22.67 5.00 2.63
N ALA A 70 -23.20 5.66 3.64
CA ALA A 70 -22.40 6.37 4.62
C ALA A 70 -21.45 5.40 5.33
N GLY A 71 -20.17 5.75 5.43
CA GLY A 71 -19.11 4.91 5.98
C GLY A 71 -18.31 4.16 4.92
N ASP A 72 -18.77 4.13 3.66
CA ASP A 72 -18.07 3.44 2.59
C ASP A 72 -17.05 4.34 1.87
N ILE A 73 -16.12 3.68 1.17
CA ILE A 73 -15.04 4.32 0.43
C ILE A 73 -15.57 4.90 -0.89
N MET A 74 -15.14 6.10 -1.22
CA MET A 74 -15.29 6.72 -2.53
C MET A 74 -13.99 6.59 -3.31
N TYR A 75 -14.04 5.95 -4.47
CA TYR A 75 -12.87 5.76 -5.35
C TYR A 75 -12.70 6.92 -6.33
N ALA A 76 -11.44 7.18 -6.68
CA ALA A 76 -11.11 8.21 -7.65
C ALA A 76 -11.20 7.67 -9.08
N ASP A 77 -12.00 8.31 -9.91
CA ASP A 77 -11.97 8.15 -11.35
C ASP A 77 -10.75 8.92 -11.90
N LEU A 78 -9.74 8.20 -12.31
CA LEU A 78 -8.45 8.79 -12.70
C LEU A 78 -8.33 9.00 -14.20
N ASP A 79 -9.02 8.21 -15.01
CA ASP A 79 -9.03 8.36 -16.46
C ASP A 79 -10.21 9.23 -16.97
N GLY A 80 -11.16 9.58 -16.08
CA GLY A 80 -12.24 10.53 -16.34
C GLY A 80 -13.37 9.97 -17.19
N ASP A 81 -13.53 8.65 -17.24
CA ASP A 81 -14.59 8.01 -18.03
C ASP A 81 -15.90 7.81 -17.25
N GLY A 82 -15.91 8.14 -15.95
CA GLY A 82 -17.06 8.03 -15.06
C GLY A 82 -17.30 6.61 -14.51
N VAL A 83 -16.39 5.65 -14.74
CA VAL A 83 -16.55 4.26 -14.30
C VAL A 83 -15.26 3.76 -13.64
N ILE A 84 -15.30 3.39 -12.37
CA ILE A 84 -14.14 2.80 -11.70
C ILE A 84 -13.87 1.42 -12.26
N SER A 85 -12.76 1.29 -12.98
CA SER A 85 -12.40 0.04 -13.64
C SER A 85 -10.90 -0.16 -13.79
N ALA A 86 -10.46 -1.39 -14.00
CA ALA A 86 -9.07 -1.72 -14.32
C ALA A 86 -8.80 -1.73 -15.83
N LYS A 87 -9.80 -1.44 -16.67
CA LYS A 87 -9.72 -1.62 -18.12
C LYS A 87 -9.16 -3.02 -18.46
N ASP A 88 -8.08 -3.06 -19.26
CA ASP A 88 -7.42 -4.33 -19.61
C ASP A 88 -6.60 -4.93 -18.46
N ASN A 89 -6.49 -4.22 -17.34
CA ASN A 89 -5.68 -4.60 -16.19
C ASN A 89 -4.22 -4.88 -16.53
N THR A 90 -3.66 -4.10 -17.45
CA THR A 90 -2.24 -4.17 -17.84
C THR A 90 -1.51 -2.91 -17.41
N ALA A 91 -0.18 -2.97 -17.33
CA ALA A 91 0.62 -1.80 -16.96
C ALA A 91 0.48 -0.63 -17.96
N ASP A 92 0.14 -0.93 -19.20
CA ASP A 92 -0.02 0.07 -20.27
C ASP A 92 -1.49 0.56 -20.40
N ASN A 93 -2.48 -0.21 -19.87
CA ASN A 93 -3.90 0.14 -19.81
C ASN A 93 -4.51 -0.38 -18.51
N HIS A 94 -4.28 0.37 -17.44
CA HIS A 94 -4.65 -0.02 -16.06
C HIS A 94 -5.94 0.65 -15.55
N GLY A 95 -6.60 1.49 -16.37
CA GLY A 95 -7.77 2.26 -15.95
C GLY A 95 -7.47 3.11 -14.71
N ASP A 96 -8.32 3.02 -13.68
CA ASP A 96 -8.17 3.78 -12.42
C ASP A 96 -7.20 3.16 -11.43
N LYS A 97 -6.54 2.03 -11.77
CA LYS A 97 -5.48 1.51 -10.93
C LYS A 97 -4.24 2.36 -11.06
N VAL A 98 -3.54 2.55 -9.93
CA VAL A 98 -2.25 3.24 -9.86
C VAL A 98 -1.29 2.46 -9.00
N LEU A 99 -0.01 2.76 -9.15
CA LEU A 99 1.03 2.29 -8.25
C LEU A 99 0.91 3.02 -6.91
N LEU A 100 0.28 2.38 -5.92
CA LEU A 100 0.04 2.95 -4.60
C LEU A 100 1.29 3.00 -3.73
N GLY A 101 2.21 2.07 -3.94
CA GLY A 101 3.43 1.98 -3.16
C GLY A 101 4.28 0.77 -3.48
N ASN A 102 5.24 0.47 -2.61
CA ASN A 102 6.11 -0.69 -2.76
C ASN A 102 6.42 -1.32 -1.39
N LYS A 103 6.20 -2.61 -1.26
CA LYS A 103 6.42 -3.37 -0.02
C LYS A 103 7.88 -3.73 0.27
N THR A 104 8.79 -3.48 -0.67
CA THR A 104 10.22 -3.74 -0.47
C THR A 104 10.81 -2.71 0.47
N PRO A 105 11.52 -3.13 1.53
CA PRO A 105 12.17 -2.19 2.44
C PRO A 105 13.21 -1.34 1.72
N ARG A 106 13.13 -0.03 1.89
CA ARG A 106 14.07 0.95 1.33
C ARG A 106 14.72 1.75 2.45
N TYR A 107 15.97 2.18 2.20
CA TYR A 107 16.72 3.01 3.13
C TYR A 107 16.86 2.36 4.50
N ASN A 108 17.46 1.16 4.53
CA ASN A 108 17.77 0.49 5.79
C ASN A 108 18.95 1.20 6.46
N PHE A 109 18.81 1.52 7.74
CA PHE A 109 19.85 2.20 8.49
C PHE A 109 20.24 1.44 9.76
N GLY A 110 21.51 1.62 10.16
CA GLY A 110 22.04 1.21 11.45
C GLY A 110 22.84 2.35 12.07
N LEU A 111 22.56 2.69 13.32
CA LEU A 111 23.30 3.70 14.08
C LEU A 111 23.87 3.06 15.33
N ASN A 112 25.19 3.11 15.48
CA ASN A 112 25.90 2.73 16.69
C ASN A 112 26.46 3.97 17.39
N LEU A 113 26.23 4.06 18.69
CA LEU A 113 26.77 5.06 19.57
C LEU A 113 27.58 4.37 20.66
N ASP A 114 28.88 4.64 20.71
CA ASP A 114 29.80 4.14 21.73
C ASP A 114 30.37 5.32 22.52
N ALA A 115 30.20 5.32 23.83
CA ALA A 115 30.78 6.31 24.70
C ALA A 115 31.38 5.67 25.95
N ALA A 116 32.57 6.14 26.35
CA ALA A 116 33.22 5.76 27.59
C ALA A 116 33.59 7.00 28.38
N TYR A 117 33.30 7.00 29.68
CA TYR A 117 33.65 8.10 30.60
C TYR A 117 33.85 7.60 32.03
N LYS A 118 35.02 7.85 32.59
CA LYS A 118 35.36 7.54 34.00
C LYS A 118 34.99 6.12 34.46
N GLY A 119 35.27 5.11 33.61
CA GLY A 119 34.99 3.70 33.91
C GLY A 119 33.55 3.26 33.59
N PHE A 120 32.71 4.12 33.05
CA PHE A 120 31.39 3.78 32.52
C PHE A 120 31.43 3.69 30.99
N ASP A 121 30.91 2.61 30.46
CA ASP A 121 30.74 2.38 29.01
C ASP A 121 29.30 2.36 28.64
N LEU A 122 28.91 3.12 27.61
CA LEU A 122 27.61 3.12 27.03
C LEU A 122 27.68 2.71 25.56
N LYS A 123 26.91 1.69 25.19
CA LYS A 123 26.71 1.27 23.79
C LYS A 123 25.24 1.27 23.47
N VAL A 124 24.87 1.98 22.42
CA VAL A 124 23.48 2.05 21.94
C VAL A 124 23.47 1.73 20.46
N PHE A 125 22.55 0.86 20.06
CA PHE A 125 22.34 0.47 18.69
C PHE A 125 20.89 0.71 18.26
N PHE A 126 20.71 1.41 17.15
CA PHE A 126 19.44 1.57 16.49
C PHE A 126 19.51 1.00 15.07
N GLN A 127 18.46 0.33 14.65
CA GLN A 127 18.30 -0.09 13.26
C GLN A 127 16.85 0.10 12.83
N GLY A 128 16.66 0.31 11.54
CA GLY A 128 15.32 0.47 11.01
C GLY A 128 15.29 0.60 9.49
N THR A 129 14.07 0.68 8.99
CA THR A 129 13.75 0.93 7.59
C THR A 129 12.97 2.23 7.51
N LEU A 130 13.43 3.17 6.68
CA LEU A 130 12.80 4.51 6.60
C LEU A 130 11.58 4.54 5.68
N LYS A 131 11.53 3.63 4.68
CA LYS A 131 10.40 3.55 3.75
C LYS A 131 10.04 2.11 3.46
N ARG A 132 8.80 1.76 3.72
CA ARG A 132 8.20 0.49 3.35
C ARG A 132 6.68 0.63 3.42
N ASP A 133 5.98 0.25 2.37
CA ASP A 133 4.53 0.14 2.41
C ASP A 133 4.14 -1.26 2.87
N TYR A 134 3.11 -1.34 3.69
CA TYR A 134 2.61 -2.61 4.21
C TYR A 134 1.22 -2.88 3.67
N MET A 135 1.07 -4.00 3.01
CA MET A 135 -0.23 -4.51 2.58
C MET A 135 -0.56 -5.73 3.43
N PRO A 136 -1.62 -5.68 4.24
CA PRO A 136 -2.08 -6.84 5.00
C PRO A 136 -2.34 -8.02 4.07
N GLY A 137 -1.92 -9.22 4.46
CA GLY A 137 -2.24 -10.43 3.72
C GLY A 137 -3.73 -10.79 3.86
N SER A 138 -4.23 -11.61 2.96
CA SER A 138 -5.65 -12.03 2.90
C SER A 138 -6.20 -12.56 4.24
N GLY A 139 -5.37 -13.18 5.07
CA GLY A 139 -5.79 -13.61 6.41
C GLY A 139 -6.09 -12.45 7.35
N ALA A 140 -5.25 -11.41 7.37
CA ALA A 140 -5.46 -10.21 8.19
C ALA A 140 -6.64 -9.39 7.65
N GLU A 141 -6.75 -9.26 6.34
CA GLU A 141 -7.87 -8.60 5.66
C GLU A 141 -9.19 -9.29 5.99
N SER A 142 -9.23 -10.63 5.88
CA SER A 142 -10.40 -11.44 6.22
C SER A 142 -10.82 -11.29 7.68
N MET A 143 -9.85 -11.17 8.59
CA MET A 143 -10.12 -10.96 10.02
C MET A 143 -10.56 -9.53 10.35
N MET A 144 -10.06 -8.52 9.62
CA MET A 144 -10.33 -7.11 9.92
C MET A 144 -11.61 -6.59 9.23
N PHE A 145 -11.94 -7.09 8.04
CA PHE A 145 -13.00 -6.52 7.21
C PHE A 145 -14.12 -7.50 6.86
N TRP A 146 -13.87 -8.81 6.82
CA TRP A 146 -14.82 -9.82 6.35
C TRP A 146 -15.18 -10.88 7.38
N GLY A 147 -14.45 -10.94 8.48
CA GLY A 147 -14.61 -11.96 9.54
C GLY A 147 -15.39 -11.44 10.73
N ALA A 148 -15.73 -12.37 11.65
CA ALA A 148 -16.21 -12.01 12.95
C ALA A 148 -15.17 -11.18 13.69
N VAL A 149 -15.60 -10.12 14.36
CA VAL A 149 -14.75 -9.26 15.18
C VAL A 149 -14.04 -10.12 16.23
N GLY A 150 -12.73 -10.15 16.21
CA GLY A 150 -11.95 -10.85 17.22
C GLY A 150 -12.10 -10.18 18.59
N TYR A 151 -12.06 -10.98 19.66
CA TYR A 151 -12.20 -10.48 21.04
C TYR A 151 -11.27 -9.29 21.34
N TRP A 152 -10.06 -9.28 20.78
CA TRP A 152 -9.09 -8.21 20.95
C TRP A 152 -9.48 -6.90 20.23
N GLN A 153 -10.34 -6.96 19.21
CA GLN A 153 -10.85 -5.78 18.50
C GLN A 153 -11.92 -5.04 19.31
N THR A 154 -12.66 -5.74 20.17
CA THR A 154 -13.74 -5.14 20.98
C THR A 154 -13.22 -4.14 22.03
N ASN A 155 -11.92 -4.12 22.29
CA ASN A 155 -11.31 -3.19 23.24
C ASN A 155 -10.93 -1.84 22.63
N PHE A 156 -11.13 -1.66 21.31
CA PHE A 156 -10.75 -0.42 20.58
C PHE A 156 -11.97 0.36 20.06
N PHE A 157 -13.19 -0.09 20.37
CA PHE A 157 -14.44 0.58 19.99
C PHE A 157 -15.32 0.83 21.20
#